data_793a60cee285d7cfd1344b6558425481
#
_entry.id   793a60cee285d7cfd1344b6558425481
#
_cell.length_a   1.000
_cell.length_b   1.000
_cell.length_c   1.000
_cell.angle_alpha   90.00
_cell.angle_beta   90.00
_cell.angle_gamma   90.00
#
_symmetry.space_group_name_H-M   'P 1'
#
loop_
_entity.id
_entity.type
_entity.pdbx_description
1 polymer ?
#
loop_
_entity_poly.entity_id
_entity_poly.type
_entity_poly.pdbx_seq_one_letter_code
_entity_poly.pdbx_strand_id
1 'polypeptide(L)'
;RGENWAILGPNGAGKSTLVKLILGENLQAYANQIFLFGKRRGSGETIWEIKKRMGVVSAELQIQYRKKMSSYEVIASGFFDSIGLYQAPSPQQREAVDRWVELLKIKDLAKEPYHQLSFGQKRMILLARAMVKSPVVLIADEPCHGLDVAHRRRILKILERIGETKTN
;
A
#
# COMPACT_ATOMS: atom_id res chain seq x y z
N ARG A 1 -2.64 -11.22 15.42
CA ARG A 1 -3.35 -10.10 14.76
C ARG A 1 -3.13 -8.83 15.59
N GLY A 2 -2.95 -7.68 14.92
CA GLY A 2 -2.69 -6.40 15.60
C GLY A 2 -1.25 -6.24 16.10
N GLU A 3 -0.28 -6.95 15.53
CA GLU A 3 1.13 -6.81 15.84
C GLU A 3 1.82 -5.93 14.80
N ASN A 4 2.69 -5.05 15.27
CA ASN A 4 3.57 -4.24 14.44
C ASN A 4 4.97 -4.83 14.44
N TRP A 5 5.52 -5.08 13.26
CA TRP A 5 6.86 -5.63 13.08
C TRP A 5 7.75 -4.63 12.33
N ALA A 6 8.97 -4.44 12.80
CA ALA A 6 9.97 -3.63 12.11
C ALA A 6 11.14 -4.52 11.69
N ILE A 7 11.48 -4.48 10.39
CA ILE A 7 12.64 -5.17 9.84
C ILE A 7 13.76 -4.14 9.69
N LEU A 8 14.80 -4.27 10.50
CA LEU A 8 15.93 -3.37 10.51
C LEU A 8 17.16 -4.05 9.91
N GLY A 9 18.01 -3.27 9.27
CA GLY A 9 19.28 -3.72 8.70
C GLY A 9 19.89 -2.68 7.77
N PRO A 10 21.20 -2.79 7.48
CA PRO A 10 21.90 -1.85 6.59
C PRO A 10 21.34 -1.91 5.16
N ASN A 11 21.74 -0.95 4.32
CA ASN A 11 21.42 -0.99 2.89
C ASN A 11 22.07 -2.24 2.28
N GLY A 12 21.33 -2.91 1.40
CA GLY A 12 21.77 -4.18 0.80
C GLY A 12 21.49 -5.45 1.62
N ALA A 13 20.98 -5.34 2.87
CA ALA A 13 20.66 -6.50 3.71
C ALA A 13 19.47 -7.36 3.21
N GLY A 14 18.88 -7.04 2.07
CA GLY A 14 17.80 -7.84 1.49
C GLY A 14 16.38 -7.49 1.97
N LYS A 15 16.18 -6.37 2.70
CA LYS A 15 14.86 -5.95 3.20
C LYS A 15 13.82 -5.87 2.06
N SER A 16 14.09 -5.11 1.02
CA SER A 16 13.19 -4.97 -0.15
C SER A 16 13.10 -6.26 -0.97
N THR A 17 14.14 -7.11 -0.97
CA THR A 17 14.09 -8.45 -1.58
C THR A 17 13.08 -9.33 -0.84
N LEU A 18 13.06 -9.29 0.49
CA LEU A 18 12.06 -10.00 1.29
C LEU A 18 10.64 -9.52 0.98
N VAL A 19 10.45 -8.20 0.87
CA VAL A 19 9.16 -7.63 0.47
C VAL A 19 8.74 -8.15 -0.92
N LYS A 20 9.64 -8.14 -1.91
CA LYS A 20 9.38 -8.66 -3.26
C LYS A 20 9.09 -10.17 -3.27
N LEU A 21 9.73 -10.94 -2.40
CA LEU A 21 9.42 -12.36 -2.21
C LEU A 21 7.99 -12.57 -1.70
N ILE A 22 7.59 -11.80 -0.69
CA ILE A 22 6.23 -11.86 -0.11
C ILE A 22 5.20 -11.47 -1.17
N LEU A 23 5.44 -10.39 -1.92
CA LEU A 23 4.53 -9.89 -2.97
C LEU A 23 4.51 -10.75 -4.24
N GLY A 24 5.46 -11.68 -4.38
CA GLY A 24 5.56 -12.53 -5.54
C GLY A 24 6.17 -11.87 -6.77
N GLU A 25 6.91 -10.84 -6.56
CA GLU A 25 7.58 -10.07 -7.61
C GLU A 25 9.02 -10.53 -7.85
N ASN A 26 9.48 -11.53 -7.09
CA ASN A 26 10.80 -12.13 -7.25
C ASN A 26 10.65 -13.61 -7.65
N LEU A 27 11.36 -14.03 -8.70
CA LEU A 27 11.32 -15.41 -9.22
C LEU A 27 11.78 -16.46 -8.18
N GLN A 28 12.66 -16.08 -7.26
CA GLN A 28 13.06 -16.96 -6.14
C GLN A 28 11.90 -17.35 -5.23
N ALA A 29 10.78 -16.63 -5.31
CA ALA A 29 9.58 -16.99 -4.58
C ALA A 29 8.99 -18.34 -5.01
N TYR A 30 9.33 -18.84 -6.21
CA TYR A 30 8.92 -20.15 -6.72
C TYR A 30 9.93 -21.26 -6.39
N ALA A 31 11.19 -20.90 -6.12
CA ALA A 31 12.24 -21.82 -5.75
C ALA A 31 12.29 -22.14 -4.25
N ASN A 32 11.65 -21.32 -3.43
CA ASN A 32 11.66 -21.43 -1.97
C ASN A 32 10.28 -21.82 -1.42
N GLN A 33 10.27 -22.49 -0.27
CA GLN A 33 9.04 -22.77 0.46
C GLN A 33 8.61 -21.54 1.25
N ILE A 34 7.64 -20.80 0.72
CA ILE A 34 7.09 -19.61 1.37
C ILE A 34 5.67 -19.92 1.83
N PHE A 35 5.39 -19.65 3.11
CA PHE A 35 4.06 -19.76 3.67
C PHE A 35 3.49 -18.35 3.93
N LEU A 36 2.32 -18.08 3.35
CA LEU A 36 1.61 -16.82 3.53
C LEU A 36 0.20 -17.12 4.06
N PHE A 37 -0.17 -16.44 5.15
CA PHE A 37 -1.49 -16.63 5.78
C PHE A 37 -1.81 -18.10 6.13
N GLY A 38 -0.78 -18.88 6.53
CA GLY A 38 -0.91 -20.28 6.90
C GLY A 38 -0.92 -21.29 5.75
N LYS A 39 -0.84 -20.81 4.49
CA LYS A 39 -0.80 -21.69 3.31
C LYS A 39 0.53 -21.59 2.60
N ARG A 40 1.01 -22.73 2.07
CA ARG A 40 2.20 -22.75 1.22
C ARG A 40 1.86 -22.05 -0.10
N ARG A 41 2.72 -21.13 -0.52
CA ARG A 41 2.58 -20.48 -1.80
C ARG A 41 2.63 -21.49 -2.95
N GLY A 42 1.71 -21.34 -3.93
CA GLY A 42 1.57 -22.30 -5.03
C GLY A 42 0.72 -23.53 -4.70
N SER A 43 0.09 -23.60 -3.52
CA SER A 43 -0.80 -24.71 -3.14
C SER A 43 -2.28 -24.51 -3.56
N GLY A 44 -2.53 -23.66 -4.58
CA GLY A 44 -3.86 -23.43 -5.15
C GLY A 44 -4.37 -21.98 -5.01
N GLU A 45 -3.77 -21.14 -4.18
CA GLU A 45 -4.10 -19.71 -4.15
C GLU A 45 -3.42 -18.97 -5.29
N THR A 46 -4.18 -18.12 -5.96
CA THR A 46 -3.64 -17.21 -6.97
C THR A 46 -2.87 -16.06 -6.32
N ILE A 47 -1.91 -15.49 -7.04
CA ILE A 47 -1.18 -14.30 -6.57
C ILE A 47 -2.13 -13.10 -6.30
N TRP A 48 -3.23 -13.01 -7.03
CA TRP A 48 -4.24 -11.97 -6.88
C TRP A 48 -5.01 -12.10 -5.56
N GLU A 49 -5.35 -13.34 -5.13
CA GLU A 49 -5.98 -13.59 -3.83
C GLU A 49 -5.06 -13.22 -2.67
N ILE A 50 -3.77 -13.48 -2.81
CA ILE A 50 -2.76 -13.08 -1.84
C ILE A 50 -2.64 -11.55 -1.80
N LYS A 51 -2.51 -10.88 -2.97
CA LYS A 51 -2.38 -9.43 -3.07
C LYS A 51 -3.60 -8.69 -2.52
N LYS A 52 -4.82 -9.22 -2.70
CA LYS A 52 -6.03 -8.64 -2.11
C LYS A 52 -5.96 -8.49 -0.58
N ARG A 53 -5.21 -9.35 0.09
CA ARG A 53 -5.04 -9.35 1.56
C ARG A 53 -3.89 -8.47 2.04
N MET A 54 -3.12 -7.87 1.13
CA MET A 54 -1.93 -7.07 1.43
C MET A 54 -2.10 -5.64 0.93
N GLY A 55 -1.80 -4.66 1.78
CA GLY A 55 -1.59 -3.27 1.38
C GLY A 55 -0.10 -3.01 1.26
N VAL A 56 0.32 -2.25 0.25
CA VAL A 56 1.74 -1.93 0.02
C VAL A 56 1.93 -0.44 -0.16
N VAL A 57 2.88 0.10 0.59
CA VAL A 57 3.37 1.48 0.44
C VAL A 57 4.87 1.42 0.26
N SER A 58 5.37 1.82 -0.90
CA SER A 58 6.81 1.84 -1.20
C SER A 58 7.19 3.06 -2.05
N ALA A 59 8.47 3.41 -2.06
CA ALA A 59 8.99 4.46 -2.94
C ALA A 59 8.91 4.02 -4.41
N GLU A 60 9.15 2.74 -4.70
CA GLU A 60 9.08 2.17 -6.06
C GLU A 60 7.67 2.32 -6.63
N LEU A 61 6.63 2.00 -5.85
CA LEU A 61 5.23 2.17 -6.26
C LEU A 61 4.91 3.63 -6.59
N GLN A 62 5.47 4.58 -5.85
CA GLN A 62 5.26 6.01 -6.08
C GLN A 62 5.77 6.47 -7.46
N ILE A 63 6.88 5.92 -7.93
CA ILE A 63 7.50 6.26 -9.21
C ILE A 63 6.72 5.65 -10.38
N GLN A 64 6.06 4.52 -10.19
CA GLN A 64 5.32 3.81 -11.23
C GLN A 64 4.09 4.60 -11.71
N TYR A 65 3.49 5.44 -10.87
CA TYR A 65 2.34 6.28 -11.25
C TYR A 65 2.77 7.49 -12.08
N ARG A 66 3.06 7.27 -13.36
CA ARG A 66 3.46 8.31 -14.31
C ARG A 66 2.31 8.88 -15.15
N LYS A 67 1.16 8.21 -15.18
CA LYS A 67 -0.01 8.63 -15.95
C LYS A 67 -0.70 9.83 -15.30
N LYS A 68 -1.31 10.68 -16.14
CA LYS A 68 -2.19 11.77 -15.68
C LYS A 68 -3.50 11.15 -15.13
N MET A 69 -3.52 10.84 -13.84
CA MET A 69 -4.66 10.32 -13.11
C MET A 69 -4.97 11.27 -11.96
N SER A 70 -6.23 11.38 -11.58
CA SER A 70 -6.60 12.03 -10.33
C SER A 70 -6.09 11.19 -9.14
N SER A 71 -5.83 11.83 -8.04
CA SER A 71 -5.42 11.12 -6.81
C SER A 71 -6.52 10.18 -6.31
N TYR A 72 -7.79 10.50 -6.57
CA TYR A 72 -8.92 9.62 -6.28
C TYR A 72 -8.84 8.30 -7.06
N GLU A 73 -8.55 8.36 -8.36
CA GLU A 73 -8.35 7.17 -9.20
C GLU A 73 -7.17 6.33 -8.75
N VAL A 74 -6.08 6.99 -8.30
CA VAL A 74 -4.93 6.27 -7.71
C VAL A 74 -5.36 5.52 -6.45
N ILE A 75 -6.15 6.13 -5.56
CA ILE A 75 -6.66 5.44 -4.36
C ILE A 75 -7.54 4.25 -4.79
N ALA A 76 -8.51 4.48 -5.68
CA ALA A 76 -9.44 3.45 -6.14
C ALA A 76 -8.74 2.26 -6.82
N SER A 77 -7.62 2.48 -7.53
CA SER A 77 -6.83 1.43 -8.16
C SER A 77 -6.28 0.39 -7.16
N GLY A 78 -6.27 0.72 -5.86
CA GLY A 78 -5.88 -0.18 -4.78
C GLY A 78 -6.75 -1.44 -4.65
N PHE A 79 -8.01 -1.37 -5.07
CA PHE A 79 -8.90 -2.55 -5.11
C PHE A 79 -8.49 -3.61 -6.14
N PHE A 80 -7.79 -3.16 -7.19
CA PHE A 80 -7.41 -3.99 -8.34
C PHE A 80 -5.91 -4.33 -8.35
N ASP A 81 -5.14 -3.81 -7.39
CA ASP A 81 -3.66 -3.93 -7.34
C ASP A 81 -2.97 -3.53 -8.66
N SER A 82 -3.58 -2.63 -9.43
CA SER A 82 -3.10 -2.16 -10.73
C SER A 82 -2.44 -0.79 -10.64
N ILE A 83 -1.53 -0.50 -11.57
CA ILE A 83 -1.01 0.84 -11.83
C ILE A 83 -1.92 1.49 -12.88
N GLY A 84 -2.98 2.11 -12.40
CA GLY A 84 -4.04 2.70 -13.22
C GLY A 84 -5.40 2.12 -12.86
N LEU A 85 -6.45 2.88 -13.20
CA LEU A 85 -7.83 2.48 -13.01
C LEU A 85 -8.40 2.06 -14.37
N TYR A 86 -8.57 0.75 -14.59
CA TYR A 86 -9.01 0.18 -15.86
C TYR A 86 -10.50 -0.20 -15.86
N GLN A 87 -11.14 -0.17 -14.72
CA GLN A 87 -12.58 -0.42 -14.55
C GLN A 87 -13.15 0.52 -13.50
N ALA A 88 -14.41 0.89 -13.67
CA ALA A 88 -15.08 1.77 -12.72
C ALA A 88 -15.25 1.07 -11.36
N PRO A 89 -14.91 1.75 -10.24
CA PRO A 89 -15.16 1.20 -8.92
C PRO A 89 -16.67 1.10 -8.64
N SER A 90 -17.06 0.05 -7.94
CA SER A 90 -18.44 -0.14 -7.49
C SER A 90 -18.88 0.96 -6.51
N PRO A 91 -20.19 1.14 -6.24
CA PRO A 91 -20.65 2.09 -5.23
C PRO A 91 -20.00 1.86 -3.86
N GLN A 92 -19.87 0.62 -3.41
CA GLN A 92 -19.24 0.25 -2.15
C GLN A 92 -17.73 0.57 -2.13
N GLN A 93 -17.07 0.37 -3.28
CA GLN A 93 -15.66 0.72 -3.42
C GLN A 93 -15.46 2.25 -3.38
N ARG A 94 -16.33 3.03 -4.01
CA ARG A 94 -16.30 4.50 -3.92
C ARG A 94 -16.48 4.97 -2.49
N GLU A 95 -17.48 4.44 -1.78
CA GLU A 95 -17.69 4.76 -0.36
C GLU A 95 -16.46 4.45 0.51
N ALA A 96 -15.77 3.34 0.25
CA ALA A 96 -14.54 3.01 0.95
C ALA A 96 -13.40 4.00 0.63
N VAL A 97 -13.28 4.46 -0.64
CA VAL A 97 -12.33 5.54 -0.99
C VAL A 97 -12.67 6.81 -0.22
N ASP A 98 -13.94 7.22 -0.22
CA ASP A 98 -14.38 8.45 0.45
C ASP A 98 -14.09 8.41 1.95
N ARG A 99 -14.34 7.27 2.62
CA ARG A 99 -13.99 7.07 4.03
C ARG A 99 -12.50 7.27 4.30
N TRP A 100 -11.62 6.72 3.46
CA TRP A 100 -10.18 6.90 3.63
C TRP A 100 -9.72 8.32 3.32
N VAL A 101 -10.32 8.98 2.33
CA VAL A 101 -10.09 10.39 2.02
C VAL A 101 -10.43 11.28 3.21
N GLU A 102 -11.56 11.02 3.87
CA GLU A 102 -11.96 11.77 5.07
C GLU A 102 -11.08 11.45 6.28
N LEU A 103 -10.83 10.15 6.56
CA LEU A 103 -10.01 9.72 7.69
C LEU A 103 -8.60 10.32 7.65
N LEU A 104 -8.01 10.35 6.46
CA LEU A 104 -6.67 10.92 6.27
C LEU A 104 -6.68 12.44 6.06
N LYS A 105 -7.86 13.08 6.01
CA LYS A 105 -8.01 14.52 5.75
C LYS A 105 -7.28 14.97 4.48
N ILE A 106 -7.52 14.26 3.38
CA ILE A 106 -6.89 14.49 2.07
C ILE A 106 -7.90 14.85 0.96
N LYS A 107 -9.06 15.40 1.33
CA LYS A 107 -10.16 15.68 0.39
C LYS A 107 -9.73 16.59 -0.76
N ASP A 108 -8.95 17.61 -0.48
CA ASP A 108 -8.46 18.52 -1.52
C ASP A 108 -7.44 17.80 -2.42
N LEU A 109 -6.54 17.01 -1.83
CA LEU A 109 -5.55 16.25 -2.60
C LEU A 109 -6.18 15.18 -3.50
N ALA A 110 -7.32 14.61 -3.09
CA ALA A 110 -8.00 13.56 -3.86
C ALA A 110 -8.49 14.06 -5.22
N LYS A 111 -8.79 15.34 -5.35
CA LYS A 111 -9.25 15.98 -6.59
C LYS A 111 -8.10 16.33 -7.53
N GLU A 112 -6.91 16.52 -6.99
CA GLU A 112 -5.74 16.96 -7.74
C GLU A 112 -5.15 15.84 -8.61
N PRO A 113 -4.54 16.17 -9.74
CA PRO A 113 -3.75 15.23 -10.51
C PRO A 113 -2.58 14.70 -9.67
N TYR A 114 -2.48 13.39 -9.54
CA TYR A 114 -1.47 12.75 -8.67
C TYR A 114 -0.03 13.19 -8.99
N HIS A 115 0.30 13.38 -10.29
CA HIS A 115 1.64 13.78 -10.70
C HIS A 115 2.06 15.17 -10.21
N GLN A 116 1.09 16.07 -9.92
CA GLN A 116 1.32 17.44 -9.44
C GLN A 116 1.53 17.52 -7.92
N LEU A 117 1.18 16.47 -7.19
CA LEU A 117 1.34 16.43 -5.74
C LEU A 117 2.82 16.44 -5.32
N SER A 118 3.09 17.04 -4.15
CA SER A 118 4.40 16.92 -3.50
C SER A 118 4.71 15.47 -3.14
N PHE A 119 5.99 15.18 -2.85
CA PHE A 119 6.42 13.83 -2.50
C PHE A 119 5.68 13.28 -1.27
N GLY A 120 5.50 14.10 -0.23
CA GLY A 120 4.76 13.71 0.97
C GLY A 120 3.26 13.53 0.73
N GLN A 121 2.65 14.39 -0.09
CA GLN A 121 1.25 14.25 -0.48
C GLN A 121 1.02 12.96 -1.28
N LYS A 122 1.90 12.63 -2.23
CA LYS A 122 1.86 11.36 -2.97
C LYS A 122 1.89 10.16 -2.03
N ARG A 123 2.73 10.22 -0.98
CA ARG A 123 2.81 9.15 0.02
C ARG A 123 1.50 8.95 0.79
N MET A 124 0.81 10.06 1.11
CA MET A 124 -0.51 10.01 1.75
C MET A 124 -1.56 9.34 0.86
N ILE A 125 -1.57 9.65 -0.44
CA ILE A 125 -2.45 9.01 -1.42
C ILE A 125 -2.16 7.50 -1.53
N LEU A 126 -0.88 7.11 -1.58
CA LEU A 126 -0.50 5.69 -1.62
C LEU A 126 -0.86 4.93 -0.35
N LEU A 127 -0.83 5.59 0.81
CA LEU A 127 -1.30 5.00 2.06
C LEU A 127 -2.81 4.74 2.00
N ALA A 128 -3.61 5.72 1.55
CA ALA A 128 -5.03 5.53 1.31
C ALA A 128 -5.28 4.36 0.33
N ARG A 129 -4.55 4.34 -0.79
CA ARG A 129 -4.60 3.26 -1.79
C ARG A 129 -4.33 1.87 -1.19
N ALA A 130 -3.34 1.76 -0.33
CA ALA A 130 -3.00 0.49 0.32
C ALA A 130 -4.12 0.00 1.24
N MET A 131 -4.85 0.93 1.86
CA MET A 131 -5.84 0.64 2.90
C MET A 131 -7.29 0.49 2.40
N VAL A 132 -7.64 0.96 1.18
CA VAL A 132 -9.03 0.94 0.68
C VAL A 132 -9.67 -0.45 0.66
N LYS A 133 -8.88 -1.49 0.48
CA LYS A 133 -9.34 -2.89 0.43
C LYS A 133 -9.33 -3.58 1.80
N SER A 134 -9.09 -2.83 2.89
CA SER A 134 -9.00 -3.35 4.26
C SER A 134 -8.04 -4.55 4.37
N PRO A 135 -6.76 -4.38 4.05
CA PRO A 135 -5.80 -5.48 3.98
C PRO A 135 -5.58 -6.13 5.37
N VAL A 136 -5.27 -7.41 5.38
CA VAL A 136 -4.87 -8.15 6.60
C VAL A 136 -3.47 -7.74 7.05
N VAL A 137 -2.61 -7.40 6.10
CA VAL A 137 -1.22 -6.97 6.35
C VAL A 137 -0.94 -5.71 5.55
N LEU A 138 -0.41 -4.68 6.21
CA LEU A 138 0.14 -3.49 5.57
C LEU A 138 1.67 -3.61 5.55
N ILE A 139 2.26 -3.59 4.37
CA ILE A 139 3.71 -3.57 4.16
C ILE A 139 4.12 -2.14 3.82
N ALA A 140 4.98 -1.56 4.65
CA ALA A 140 5.52 -0.22 4.46
C ALA A 140 7.04 -0.31 4.26
N ASP A 141 7.49 -0.25 3.00
CA ASP A 141 8.91 -0.26 2.65
C ASP A 141 9.40 1.19 2.54
N GLU A 142 10.22 1.59 3.50
CA GLU A 142 10.75 2.95 3.65
C GLU A 142 9.66 4.05 3.54
N PRO A 143 8.57 3.96 4.31
CA PRO A 143 7.40 4.84 4.12
C PRO A 143 7.70 6.33 4.35
N CYS A 144 8.78 6.63 5.08
CA CYS A 144 9.19 7.98 5.44
C CYS A 144 10.40 8.49 4.64
N HIS A 145 10.94 7.70 3.70
CA HIS A 145 12.08 8.12 2.90
C HIS A 145 11.74 9.36 2.05
N GLY A 146 12.63 10.37 2.05
CA GLY A 146 12.48 11.61 1.29
C GLY A 146 11.39 12.56 1.79
N LEU A 147 10.83 12.34 2.97
CA LEU A 147 9.82 13.22 3.56
C LEU A 147 10.45 14.28 4.47
N ASP A 148 9.85 15.48 4.45
CA ASP A 148 10.09 16.47 5.48
C ASP A 148 9.56 16.01 6.86
N VAL A 149 9.96 16.73 7.91
CA VAL A 149 9.65 16.38 9.31
C VAL A 149 8.14 16.33 9.57
N ALA A 150 7.36 17.23 8.96
CA ALA A 150 5.93 17.32 9.19
C ALA A 150 5.18 16.13 8.57
N HIS A 151 5.45 15.81 7.31
CA HIS A 151 4.90 14.65 6.62
C HIS A 151 5.33 13.33 7.25
N ARG A 152 6.60 13.22 7.66
CA ARG A 152 7.12 12.04 8.37
C ARG A 152 6.35 11.78 9.67
N ARG A 153 6.19 12.80 10.52
CA ARG A 153 5.41 12.69 11.76
C ARG A 153 3.96 12.28 11.50
N ARG A 154 3.35 12.87 10.46
CA ARG A 154 1.98 12.57 10.09
C ARG A 154 1.80 11.12 9.67
N ILE A 155 2.68 10.60 8.81
CA ILE A 155 2.63 9.20 8.35
C ILE A 155 2.85 8.24 9.52
N LEU A 156 3.83 8.47 10.38
CA LEU A 156 4.07 7.60 11.54
C LEU A 156 2.85 7.53 12.46
N LYS A 157 2.22 8.66 12.78
CA LYS A 157 0.98 8.68 13.58
C LYS A 157 -0.17 7.91 12.93
N ILE A 158 -0.26 7.94 11.61
CA ILE A 158 -1.29 7.19 10.89
C ILE A 158 -1.00 5.68 10.95
N LEU A 159 0.26 5.28 10.74
CA LEU A 159 0.67 3.87 10.81
C LEU A 159 0.46 3.31 12.23
N GLU A 160 0.78 4.07 13.28
CA GLU A 160 0.49 3.70 14.67
C GLU A 160 -1.01 3.46 14.88
N ARG A 161 -1.87 4.40 14.47
CA ARG A 161 -3.32 4.26 14.59
C ARG A 161 -3.89 3.07 13.81
N ILE A 162 -3.36 2.80 12.61
CA ILE A 162 -3.76 1.62 11.83
C ILE A 162 -3.40 0.34 12.59
N GLY A 163 -2.22 0.29 13.22
CA GLY A 163 -1.79 -0.85 14.02
C GLY A 163 -2.60 -1.06 15.31
N GLU A 164 -3.11 0.03 15.91
CA GLU A 164 -3.95 -0.01 17.11
C GLU A 164 -5.41 -0.39 16.81
N THR A 165 -5.92 -0.03 15.63
CA THR A 165 -7.25 -0.47 15.22
C THR A 165 -7.25 -1.98 15.06
N LYS A 166 -7.78 -2.67 16.08
CA LYS A 166 -8.11 -4.09 15.97
C LYS A 166 -9.04 -4.21 14.76
N THR A 167 -8.49 -4.62 13.65
CA THR A 167 -9.29 -5.00 12.49
C THR A 167 -10.12 -6.21 12.92
N ASN A 168 -11.39 -5.95 13.25
CA ASN A 168 -12.39 -6.99 13.47
C ASN A 168 -12.60 -7.79 12.20
#